data_2a1dd09c7160d6c41e90c9289a325602
#
_entry.id   2a1dd09c7160d6c41e90c9289a325602
#
_cell.length_a   1.000
_cell.length_b   1.000
_cell.length_c   1.000
_cell.angle_alpha   90.00
_cell.angle_beta   90.00
_cell.angle_gamma   90.00
#
_symmetry.space_group_name_H-M   'P 1'
#
loop_
_entity.id
_entity.type
_entity.pdbx_description
1 polymer ?
#
loop_
_entity_poly.entity_id
_entity_poly.type
_entity_poly.pdbx_seq_one_letter_code
_entity_poly.pdbx_strand_id
1 'polypeptide(L)'
;MTWIPGSYDPETHLYIYGTGNPTPAYTTGRGEGDNLYTCSLIAVNVDTGKMAWYYQTSPHDTHDWDSTETPILADMPFNGRPRKLVMTGTRNGYFFVLDRVTGEHLLTSKFGLVNNWASGLDAKGQPKRNPNKDAIIAGALVNADVTNYPPPTFSPDTGLFYIHEQNSLRISYLMDPDPRGSMGLGGTGGGANLNWGTQIIAIDYKTGKIVWRHEISGGSSGLLSTAGGLLFLSNGQNVEAWDAASGKALWYSQIGGLSSPPETFTLDGKQHLLATGAGALYMFVLN
;
A
#
# COMPACT_ATOMS: atom_id res chain seq x y z
N MET A 1 -14.02 7.42 3.43
CA MET A 1 -14.51 6.03 3.57
C MET A 1 -13.33 5.16 3.92
N THR A 2 -13.49 4.12 4.76
CA THR A 2 -12.47 3.07 4.95
C THR A 2 -13.07 1.74 4.49
N TRP A 3 -12.31 0.89 3.81
CA TRP A 3 -12.81 -0.34 3.19
C TRP A 3 -11.84 -1.52 3.32
N ILE A 4 -10.64 -1.29 3.85
CA ILE A 4 -9.67 -2.33 4.23
C ILE A 4 -9.44 -2.26 5.74
N PRO A 5 -9.26 -3.40 6.43
CA PRO A 5 -8.98 -3.42 7.86
C PRO A 5 -7.64 -2.75 8.19
N GLY A 6 -7.60 -2.09 9.34
CA GLY A 6 -6.38 -1.56 9.93
C GLY A 6 -5.68 -2.57 10.83
N SER A 7 -4.69 -2.09 11.57
CA SER A 7 -3.90 -2.86 12.52
C SER A 7 -4.11 -2.36 13.96
N TYR A 8 -4.27 -3.28 14.88
CA TYR A 8 -4.41 -2.98 16.31
C TYR A 8 -3.08 -3.15 17.05
N ASP A 9 -2.72 -2.15 17.82
CA ASP A 9 -1.57 -2.18 18.72
C ASP A 9 -2.04 -2.40 20.17
N PRO A 10 -1.82 -3.59 20.76
CA PRO A 10 -2.27 -3.89 22.11
C PRO A 10 -1.51 -3.13 23.20
N GLU A 11 -0.31 -2.61 22.91
CA GLU A 11 0.47 -1.86 23.92
C GLU A 11 0.01 -0.42 24.08
N THR A 12 -0.41 0.21 22.98
CA THR A 12 -0.87 1.59 22.99
C THR A 12 -2.38 1.72 23.00
N HIS A 13 -3.10 0.60 22.82
CA HIS A 13 -4.54 0.53 22.62
C HIS A 13 -5.02 1.38 21.43
N LEU A 14 -4.18 1.47 20.39
CA LEU A 14 -4.51 2.20 19.18
C LEU A 14 -4.90 1.23 18.05
N TYR A 15 -6.01 1.52 17.39
CA TYR A 15 -6.37 0.95 16.09
C TYR A 15 -5.98 1.94 15.01
N ILE A 16 -5.05 1.53 14.13
CA ILE A 16 -4.50 2.37 13.07
C ILE A 16 -5.01 1.88 11.73
N TYR A 17 -5.64 2.75 10.98
CA TYR A 17 -6.24 2.40 9.69
C TYR A 17 -6.13 3.54 8.69
N GLY A 18 -6.26 3.20 7.41
CA GLY A 18 -6.26 4.17 6.33
C GLY A 18 -7.65 4.62 5.93
N THR A 19 -7.75 5.82 5.41
CA THR A 19 -8.98 6.37 4.84
C THR A 19 -8.86 6.55 3.34
N GLY A 20 -10.00 6.43 2.66
CA GLY A 20 -10.10 6.57 1.22
C GLY A 20 -10.19 8.02 0.75
N ASN A 21 -10.41 8.16 -0.53
CA ASN A 21 -10.49 9.39 -1.29
C ASN A 21 -11.59 10.35 -0.78
N PRO A 22 -11.46 11.66 -1.07
CA PRO A 22 -12.55 12.61 -0.89
C PRO A 22 -13.65 12.40 -1.94
N THR A 23 -14.86 12.87 -1.66
CA THR A 23 -16.00 12.78 -2.57
C THR A 23 -16.48 14.18 -2.95
N PRO A 24 -16.63 14.49 -4.26
CA PRO A 24 -16.20 13.72 -5.44
C PRO A 24 -14.69 13.66 -5.62
N ALA A 25 -14.15 12.53 -6.12
CA ALA A 25 -12.70 12.29 -6.14
C ALA A 25 -11.95 13.15 -7.17
N TYR A 26 -12.44 13.16 -8.41
CA TYR A 26 -11.73 13.72 -9.58
C TYR A 26 -11.95 15.22 -9.79
N THR A 27 -12.19 15.99 -8.75
CA THR A 27 -12.47 17.42 -8.86
C THR A 27 -11.75 18.23 -7.78
N THR A 28 -11.43 19.47 -8.10
CA THR A 28 -10.97 20.48 -7.14
C THR A 28 -12.12 21.28 -6.50
N GLY A 29 -13.36 21.04 -6.91
CA GLY A 29 -14.56 21.78 -6.48
C GLY A 29 -14.98 21.58 -5.01
N ARG A 30 -14.15 20.91 -4.19
CA ARG A 30 -14.39 20.68 -2.75
C ARG A 30 -13.87 21.81 -1.85
N GLY A 31 -13.47 22.93 -2.43
CA GLY A 31 -12.81 24.04 -1.72
C GLY A 31 -11.28 23.88 -1.71
N GLU A 32 -10.59 24.85 -1.10
CA GLU A 32 -9.12 24.95 -1.15
C GLU A 32 -8.39 24.16 -0.05
N GLY A 33 -9.12 23.57 0.91
CA GLY A 33 -8.54 22.82 2.01
C GLY A 33 -8.05 21.43 1.61
N ASP A 34 -7.27 20.79 2.47
CA ASP A 34 -6.69 19.46 2.26
C ASP A 34 -7.70 18.31 2.30
N ASN A 35 -8.97 18.61 2.54
CA ASN A 35 -10.08 17.64 2.65
C ASN A 35 -9.86 16.60 3.75
N LEU A 36 -9.41 17.03 4.94
CA LEU A 36 -9.23 16.17 6.11
C LEU A 36 -10.56 15.48 6.50
N TYR A 37 -10.57 14.21 6.84
CA TYR A 37 -9.39 13.31 7.00
C TYR A 37 -9.36 12.24 5.91
N THR A 38 -9.47 12.61 4.65
CA THR A 38 -9.37 11.69 3.52
C THR A 38 -7.91 11.39 3.20
N CYS A 39 -7.65 10.27 2.53
CA CYS A 39 -6.30 9.84 2.14
C CYS A 39 -5.30 9.94 3.30
N SER A 40 -5.66 9.41 4.47
CA SER A 40 -4.90 9.57 5.70
C SER A 40 -4.76 8.25 6.45
N LEU A 41 -3.66 8.10 7.20
CA LEU A 41 -3.62 7.18 8.32
C LEU A 41 -4.25 7.87 9.54
N ILE A 42 -5.11 7.15 10.24
CA ILE A 42 -5.78 7.60 11.46
C ILE A 42 -5.53 6.57 12.56
N ALA A 43 -5.17 7.05 13.76
CA ALA A 43 -5.11 6.23 14.95
C ALA A 43 -6.24 6.61 15.91
N VAL A 44 -7.01 5.62 16.32
CA VAL A 44 -8.10 5.76 17.28
C VAL A 44 -7.78 4.94 18.51
N ASN A 45 -7.90 5.57 19.69
CA ASN A 45 -7.82 4.85 20.95
C ASN A 45 -9.10 4.01 21.13
N VAL A 46 -8.95 2.68 21.23
CA VAL A 46 -10.11 1.77 21.23
C VAL A 46 -10.93 1.84 22.52
N ASP A 47 -10.35 2.28 23.64
CA ASP A 47 -11.04 2.38 24.92
C ASP A 47 -11.96 3.61 24.97
N THR A 48 -11.57 4.68 24.28
CA THR A 48 -12.27 5.97 24.35
C THR A 48 -13.00 6.34 23.06
N GLY A 49 -12.69 5.68 21.95
CA GLY A 49 -13.19 6.02 20.61
C GLY A 49 -12.64 7.34 20.06
N LYS A 50 -11.65 7.95 20.73
CA LYS A 50 -11.10 9.24 20.31
C LYS A 50 -9.93 9.08 19.37
N MET A 51 -9.85 9.94 18.35
CA MET A 51 -8.69 10.05 17.49
C MET A 51 -7.49 10.53 18.30
N ALA A 52 -6.40 9.74 18.27
CA ALA A 52 -5.15 10.09 18.92
C ALA A 52 -4.28 10.96 18.00
N TRP A 53 -4.16 10.56 16.73
CA TRP A 53 -3.43 11.29 15.71
C TRP A 53 -3.92 10.93 14.31
N TYR A 54 -3.50 11.74 13.34
CA TYR A 54 -3.65 11.44 11.90
C TYR A 54 -2.41 11.91 11.12
N TYR A 55 -2.18 11.32 9.97
CA TYR A 55 -1.19 11.75 8.99
C TYR A 55 -1.75 11.60 7.58
N GLN A 56 -1.88 12.70 6.86
CA GLN A 56 -2.45 12.69 5.52
C GLN A 56 -1.37 12.39 4.48
N THR A 57 -1.58 11.35 3.66
CA THR A 57 -0.63 10.87 2.66
C THR A 57 -0.83 11.51 1.29
N SER A 58 -2.03 12.02 1.01
CA SER A 58 -2.39 12.72 -0.24
C SER A 58 -3.26 13.93 0.07
N PRO A 59 -2.66 15.09 0.47
CA PRO A 59 -3.42 16.32 0.68
C PRO A 59 -4.14 16.76 -0.58
N HIS A 60 -5.42 17.13 -0.47
CA HIS A 60 -6.29 17.58 -1.57
C HIS A 60 -6.27 16.63 -2.78
N ASP A 61 -6.45 15.33 -2.53
CA ASP A 61 -6.41 14.31 -3.58
C ASP A 61 -7.45 14.58 -4.68
N THR A 62 -7.04 14.43 -5.93
CA THR A 62 -7.87 14.55 -7.14
C THR A 62 -7.75 13.35 -8.07
N HIS A 63 -7.20 12.22 -7.57
CA HIS A 63 -6.85 11.05 -8.37
C HIS A 63 -7.49 9.76 -7.88
N ASP A 64 -8.24 9.79 -6.76
CA ASP A 64 -8.75 8.59 -6.09
C ASP A 64 -7.62 7.74 -5.48
N TRP A 65 -6.71 8.42 -4.77
CA TRP A 65 -5.61 7.74 -4.09
C TRP A 65 -5.91 7.43 -2.64
N ASP A 66 -6.70 6.39 -2.46
CA ASP A 66 -6.91 5.81 -1.14
C ASP A 66 -5.59 5.55 -0.42
N SER A 67 -5.64 5.62 0.90
CA SER A 67 -4.54 5.24 1.78
C SER A 67 -4.98 4.12 2.71
N THR A 68 -5.81 3.22 2.18
CA THR A 68 -6.48 2.18 2.94
C THR A 68 -5.68 0.90 3.06
N GLU A 69 -4.49 0.82 2.45
CA GLU A 69 -3.62 -0.35 2.55
C GLU A 69 -3.34 -0.67 4.03
N THR A 70 -3.40 -1.96 4.38
CA THR A 70 -3.21 -2.41 5.77
C THR A 70 -1.85 -1.95 6.30
N PRO A 71 -1.80 -1.09 7.32
CA PRO A 71 -0.54 -0.62 7.88
C PRO A 71 0.17 -1.71 8.66
N ILE A 72 1.49 -1.77 8.53
CA ILE A 72 2.34 -2.74 9.22
C ILE A 72 2.92 -2.09 10.49
N LEU A 73 2.76 -2.76 11.62
CA LEU A 73 3.32 -2.31 12.91
C LEU A 73 4.61 -3.09 13.21
N ALA A 74 5.66 -2.39 13.64
CA ALA A 74 6.92 -3.02 14.01
C ALA A 74 7.66 -2.24 15.11
N ASP A 75 8.32 -2.96 16.01
CA ASP A 75 9.24 -2.38 17.00
C ASP A 75 10.67 -2.52 16.47
N MET A 76 11.21 -1.45 15.95
CA MET A 76 12.49 -1.45 15.23
C MET A 76 13.32 -0.22 15.56
N PRO A 77 14.67 -0.33 15.57
CA PRO A 77 15.53 0.83 15.73
C PRO A 77 15.42 1.76 14.50
N PHE A 78 15.14 3.04 14.72
CA PHE A 78 15.11 4.06 13.69
C PHE A 78 15.95 5.26 14.12
N ASN A 79 16.89 5.68 13.27
CA ASN A 79 17.88 6.76 13.58
C ASN A 79 18.58 6.55 14.94
N GLY A 80 19.03 5.31 15.20
CA GLY A 80 19.78 4.94 16.40
C GLY A 80 18.95 4.84 17.69
N ARG A 81 17.62 4.90 17.62
CA ARG A 81 16.72 4.81 18.78
C ARG A 81 15.69 3.71 18.58
N PRO A 82 15.32 2.95 19.63
CA PRO A 82 14.14 2.09 19.58
C PRO A 82 12.90 2.92 19.27
N ARG A 83 12.10 2.48 18.31
CA ARG A 83 10.85 3.15 17.90
C ARG A 83 9.73 2.13 17.69
N LYS A 84 8.53 2.55 17.98
CA LYS A 84 7.30 1.88 17.60
C LYS A 84 6.85 2.44 16.27
N LEU A 85 7.01 1.66 15.21
CA LEU A 85 6.79 2.12 13.85
C LEU A 85 5.42 1.67 13.32
N VAL A 86 4.83 2.50 12.49
CA VAL A 86 3.80 2.12 11.52
C VAL A 86 4.30 2.45 10.12
N MET A 87 4.17 1.48 9.22
CA MET A 87 4.65 1.57 7.84
C MET A 87 3.52 1.27 6.87
N THR A 88 3.45 2.03 5.78
CA THR A 88 2.51 1.79 4.69
C THR A 88 3.06 2.28 3.37
N GLY A 89 2.71 1.59 2.28
CA GLY A 89 2.87 2.09 0.92
C GLY A 89 1.48 2.34 0.35
N THR A 90 1.23 3.51 -0.22
CA THR A 90 -0.11 3.92 -0.64
C THR A 90 -0.26 3.97 -2.16
N ARG A 91 -1.50 3.99 -2.66
CA ARG A 91 -1.84 4.01 -4.10
C ARG A 91 -1.11 5.12 -4.86
N ASN A 92 -0.81 6.22 -4.18
CA ASN A 92 -0.10 7.37 -4.73
C ASN A 92 1.40 7.12 -5.05
N GLY A 93 1.93 5.95 -4.68
CA GLY A 93 3.33 5.56 -4.93
C GLY A 93 4.34 6.14 -3.94
N TYR A 94 3.90 6.43 -2.73
CA TYR A 94 4.79 6.81 -1.64
C TYR A 94 4.74 5.79 -0.50
N PHE A 95 5.91 5.49 0.05
CA PHE A 95 6.11 4.71 1.25
C PHE A 95 6.32 5.64 2.43
N PHE A 96 5.63 5.38 3.53
CA PHE A 96 5.67 6.19 4.74
C PHE A 96 6.08 5.36 5.94
N VAL A 97 6.91 5.94 6.80
CA VAL A 97 7.23 5.43 8.13
C VAL A 97 6.90 6.52 9.14
N LEU A 98 6.04 6.19 10.09
CA LEU A 98 5.65 7.09 11.18
C LEU A 98 5.92 6.43 12.53
N ASP A 99 6.06 7.22 13.57
CA ASP A 99 5.95 6.75 14.95
C ASP A 99 4.49 6.40 15.25
N ARG A 100 4.19 5.14 15.55
CA ARG A 100 2.80 4.67 15.70
C ARG A 100 2.10 5.18 16.96
N VAL A 101 2.87 5.70 17.95
CA VAL A 101 2.31 6.25 19.17
C VAL A 101 1.82 7.68 18.98
N THR A 102 2.59 8.48 18.22
CA THR A 102 2.39 9.93 18.11
C THR A 102 1.93 10.41 16.74
N GLY A 103 2.09 9.58 15.70
CA GLY A 103 1.91 9.98 14.31
C GLY A 103 3.07 10.84 13.75
N GLU A 104 4.19 10.97 14.51
CA GLU A 104 5.36 11.71 14.05
C GLU A 104 5.87 11.13 12.72
N HIS A 105 6.06 12.00 11.73
CA HIS A 105 6.66 11.62 10.47
C HIS A 105 8.15 11.32 10.64
N LEU A 106 8.58 10.16 10.16
CA LEU A 106 9.97 9.71 10.23
C LEU A 106 10.61 9.60 8.85
N LEU A 107 9.87 9.11 7.86
CA LEU A 107 10.36 8.92 6.50
C LEU A 107 9.21 8.96 5.49
N THR A 108 9.46 9.60 4.35
CA THR A 108 8.67 9.43 3.12
C THR A 108 9.62 9.18 1.96
N SER A 109 9.36 8.13 1.19
CA SER A 109 10.09 7.86 -0.03
C SER A 109 9.17 7.50 -1.18
N LYS A 110 9.59 7.79 -2.39
CA LYS A 110 8.91 7.41 -3.62
C LYS A 110 9.20 5.95 -3.97
N PHE A 111 8.17 5.21 -4.40
CA PHE A 111 8.32 3.99 -5.18
C PHE A 111 7.47 4.08 -6.46
N GLY A 112 7.61 3.10 -7.36
CA GLY A 112 7.06 3.20 -8.71
C GLY A 112 8.10 3.73 -9.70
N LEU A 113 8.14 3.15 -10.89
CA LEU A 113 9.04 3.58 -11.97
C LEU A 113 8.68 4.99 -12.44
N VAL A 114 7.40 5.30 -12.46
CA VAL A 114 6.88 6.63 -12.75
C VAL A 114 5.98 7.07 -11.60
N ASN A 115 6.32 8.20 -11.00
CA ASN A 115 5.51 8.84 -9.98
C ASN A 115 5.69 10.36 -10.14
N ASN A 116 4.75 11.01 -10.83
CA ASN A 116 4.85 12.40 -11.28
C ASN A 116 3.70 13.31 -10.84
N TRP A 117 2.76 12.80 -10.06
CA TRP A 117 1.62 13.58 -9.59
C TRP A 117 2.00 14.65 -8.56
N ALA A 118 3.08 14.41 -7.83
CA ALA A 118 3.56 15.32 -6.81
C ALA A 118 4.88 16.00 -7.25
N SER A 119 5.02 17.28 -6.92
CA SER A 119 6.18 18.10 -7.24
C SER A 119 7.32 17.99 -6.22
N GLY A 120 7.12 17.26 -5.12
CA GLY A 120 8.08 17.09 -4.03
C GLY A 120 7.37 16.80 -2.71
N LEU A 121 8.09 16.97 -1.60
CA LEU A 121 7.55 16.86 -0.25
C LEU A 121 7.49 18.24 0.42
N ASP A 122 6.56 18.42 1.33
CA ASP A 122 6.51 19.59 2.21
C ASP A 122 7.38 19.38 3.47
N ALA A 123 7.36 20.36 4.39
CA ALA A 123 8.10 20.30 5.64
C ALA A 123 7.62 19.20 6.61
N LYS A 124 6.43 18.65 6.39
CA LYS A 124 5.86 17.55 7.18
C LYS A 124 6.10 16.18 6.53
N GLY A 125 6.84 16.14 5.39
CA GLY A 125 7.06 14.94 4.62
C GLY A 125 5.85 14.50 3.76
N GLN A 126 4.84 15.35 3.63
CA GLN A 126 3.65 15.07 2.82
C GLN A 126 3.93 15.40 1.35
N PRO A 127 3.47 14.57 0.40
CA PRO A 127 3.60 14.87 -1.02
C PRO A 127 2.84 16.14 -1.40
N LYS A 128 3.49 17.02 -2.13
CA LYS A 128 2.91 18.27 -2.63
C LYS A 128 2.26 18.01 -3.98
N ARG A 129 0.93 18.08 -4.05
CA ARG A 129 0.15 17.97 -5.28
C ARG A 129 0.74 18.88 -6.38
N ASN A 130 0.82 18.38 -7.60
CA ASN A 130 1.10 19.16 -8.80
C ASN A 130 -0.21 19.45 -9.52
N PRO A 131 -0.76 20.68 -9.49
CA PRO A 131 -2.04 20.99 -10.10
C PRO A 131 -2.10 20.71 -11.61
N ASN A 132 -0.95 20.72 -12.31
CA ASN A 132 -0.88 20.39 -13.74
C ASN A 132 -1.07 18.89 -14.03
N LYS A 133 -1.16 18.08 -12.98
CA LYS A 133 -1.38 16.63 -13.04
C LYS A 133 -2.74 16.20 -12.48
N ASP A 134 -3.57 17.15 -12.07
CA ASP A 134 -4.91 16.85 -11.58
C ASP A 134 -5.76 16.13 -12.63
N ALA A 135 -6.67 15.28 -12.19
CA ALA A 135 -7.53 14.49 -13.08
C ALA A 135 -8.44 15.36 -13.97
N ILE A 136 -8.72 16.60 -13.56
CA ILE A 136 -9.49 17.58 -14.36
C ILE A 136 -8.69 18.19 -15.52
N ILE A 137 -7.38 18.03 -15.55
CA ILE A 137 -6.53 18.56 -16.62
C ILE A 137 -6.57 17.60 -17.81
N ALA A 138 -7.33 17.97 -18.83
CA ALA A 138 -7.50 17.14 -20.02
C ALA A 138 -6.17 16.76 -20.66
N GLY A 139 -5.95 15.46 -20.85
CA GLY A 139 -4.74 14.92 -21.45
C GLY A 139 -3.52 14.91 -20.53
N ALA A 140 -3.66 15.24 -19.26
CA ALA A 140 -2.55 15.09 -18.31
C ALA A 140 -2.13 13.62 -18.20
N LEU A 141 -0.85 13.36 -18.45
CA LEU A 141 -0.26 12.05 -18.29
C LEU A 141 0.30 11.95 -16.88
N VAL A 142 -0.28 11.07 -16.05
CA VAL A 142 0.06 10.92 -14.64
C VAL A 142 0.20 9.42 -14.30
N ASN A 143 0.98 9.08 -13.28
CA ASN A 143 0.99 7.69 -12.79
C ASN A 143 -0.43 7.29 -12.38
N ALA A 144 -0.80 6.06 -12.71
CA ALA A 144 -1.97 5.41 -12.15
C ALA A 144 -1.62 4.84 -10.75
N ASP A 145 -2.51 4.06 -10.17
CA ASP A 145 -2.26 3.40 -8.89
C ASP A 145 -0.94 2.62 -8.94
N VAL A 146 -0.02 2.95 -8.04
CA VAL A 146 1.27 2.25 -7.96
C VAL A 146 1.15 0.98 -7.13
N THR A 147 0.22 0.93 -6.22
CA THR A 147 -0.23 -0.26 -5.48
C THR A 147 -1.74 -0.18 -5.24
N ASN A 148 -2.32 -1.17 -4.60
CA ASN A 148 -3.72 -1.16 -4.18
C ASN A 148 -3.88 -2.05 -2.92
N TYR A 149 -5.09 -2.47 -2.60
CA TYR A 149 -5.47 -3.21 -1.41
C TYR A 149 -4.71 -4.51 -1.07
N PRO A 150 -4.01 -5.22 -1.98
CA PRO A 150 -3.28 -6.41 -1.58
C PRO A 150 -2.29 -6.10 -0.45
N PRO A 151 -2.38 -6.80 0.70
CA PRO A 151 -1.60 -6.43 1.86
C PRO A 151 -0.10 -6.59 1.62
N PRO A 152 0.69 -5.59 2.06
CA PRO A 152 2.13 -5.68 2.12
C PRO A 152 2.57 -6.56 3.30
N THR A 153 3.86 -6.82 3.40
CA THR A 153 4.46 -7.49 4.58
C THR A 153 5.81 -6.89 4.93
N PHE A 154 6.32 -7.20 6.11
CA PHE A 154 7.61 -6.72 6.60
C PHE A 154 8.36 -7.85 7.30
N SER A 155 9.65 -7.97 7.02
CA SER A 155 10.55 -8.87 7.73
C SER A 155 11.48 -8.09 8.64
N PRO A 156 11.37 -8.23 9.98
CA PRO A 156 12.29 -7.59 10.91
C PRO A 156 13.75 -8.04 10.72
N ASP A 157 13.96 -9.29 10.31
CA ASP A 157 15.29 -9.87 10.14
C ASP A 157 16.05 -9.24 8.96
N THR A 158 15.35 -8.96 7.87
CA THR A 158 15.95 -8.29 6.71
C THR A 158 15.87 -6.77 6.79
N GLY A 159 14.94 -6.24 7.58
CA GLY A 159 14.62 -4.80 7.61
C GLY A 159 13.93 -4.33 6.33
N LEU A 160 13.29 -5.23 5.58
CA LEU A 160 12.66 -4.93 4.30
C LEU A 160 11.14 -4.96 4.38
N PHE A 161 10.53 -3.93 3.83
CA PHE A 161 9.10 -3.83 3.58
C PHE A 161 8.83 -4.27 2.14
N TYR A 162 7.97 -5.27 1.98
CA TYR A 162 7.64 -5.84 0.68
C TYR A 162 6.26 -5.39 0.25
N ILE A 163 6.16 -4.90 -0.97
CA ILE A 163 4.91 -4.40 -1.51
C ILE A 163 4.82 -4.72 -3.01
N HIS A 164 3.61 -4.89 -3.46
CA HIS A 164 3.26 -5.00 -4.85
C HIS A 164 3.36 -3.61 -5.53
N GLU A 165 4.01 -3.56 -6.67
CA GLU A 165 4.16 -2.35 -7.49
C GLU A 165 3.55 -2.57 -8.87
N GLN A 166 2.62 -1.72 -9.25
CA GLN A 166 2.07 -1.68 -10.59
C GLN A 166 2.59 -0.44 -11.30
N ASN A 167 3.18 -0.64 -12.47
CA ASN A 167 3.76 0.46 -13.23
C ASN A 167 2.88 0.82 -14.41
N SER A 168 2.18 1.93 -14.29
CA SER A 168 1.33 2.43 -15.35
C SER A 168 1.23 3.95 -15.34
N LEU A 169 1.03 4.52 -16.53
CA LEU A 169 0.59 5.89 -16.72
C LEU A 169 -0.85 5.90 -17.17
N ARG A 170 -1.59 6.90 -16.71
CA ARG A 170 -2.99 7.14 -17.07
C ARG A 170 -3.12 8.51 -17.72
N ILE A 171 -3.85 8.56 -18.82
CA ILE A 171 -4.42 9.81 -19.37
C ILE A 171 -5.87 9.83 -18.94
N SER A 172 -6.30 10.83 -18.20
CA SER A 172 -7.68 10.99 -17.75
C SER A 172 -8.35 12.16 -18.44
N TYR A 173 -9.62 11.97 -18.79
CA TYR A 173 -10.52 13.02 -19.24
C TYR A 173 -11.74 13.00 -18.35
N LEU A 174 -12.00 14.07 -17.63
CA LEU A 174 -13.25 14.26 -16.92
C LEU A 174 -14.27 14.83 -17.90
N MET A 175 -15.19 14.01 -18.37
CA MET A 175 -16.21 14.42 -19.38
C MET A 175 -17.44 15.05 -18.75
N ASP A 176 -17.81 14.59 -17.54
CA ASP A 176 -18.95 15.12 -16.80
C ASP A 176 -18.60 15.16 -15.30
N PRO A 177 -18.48 16.34 -14.70
CA PRO A 177 -18.14 16.50 -13.28
C PRO A 177 -19.33 16.27 -12.34
N ASP A 178 -20.30 15.42 -12.69
CA ASP A 178 -21.45 15.16 -11.83
C ASP A 178 -21.01 14.53 -10.48
N PRO A 179 -21.18 15.22 -9.34
CA PRO A 179 -20.79 14.70 -8.03
C PRO A 179 -21.61 13.46 -7.59
N ARG A 180 -22.71 13.17 -8.30
CA ARG A 180 -23.56 11.99 -8.07
C ARG A 180 -23.09 10.76 -8.84
N GLY A 181 -21.98 10.85 -9.55
CA GLY A 181 -21.42 9.74 -10.33
C GLY A 181 -21.20 8.48 -9.48
N SER A 182 -21.08 7.34 -10.14
CA SER A 182 -20.90 6.03 -9.50
C SER A 182 -19.82 6.08 -8.43
N MET A 183 -20.11 5.52 -7.25
CA MET A 183 -19.24 5.49 -6.07
C MET A 183 -18.85 6.88 -5.52
N GLY A 184 -19.52 7.96 -5.91
CA GLY A 184 -19.15 9.32 -5.50
C GLY A 184 -17.83 9.81 -6.07
N LEU A 185 -17.32 9.20 -7.13
CA LEU A 185 -16.04 9.59 -7.76
C LEU A 185 -16.13 10.88 -8.55
N GLY A 186 -17.37 11.34 -8.88
CA GLY A 186 -17.57 12.67 -9.47
C GLY A 186 -17.34 12.71 -10.94
N GLY A 187 -18.21 12.07 -11.69
CA GLY A 187 -18.29 12.25 -13.11
C GLY A 187 -17.97 11.01 -13.94
N THR A 188 -18.28 11.13 -15.21
CA THR A 188 -17.93 10.14 -16.23
C THR A 188 -16.57 10.49 -16.79
N GLY A 189 -15.58 9.68 -16.49
CA GLY A 189 -14.23 9.81 -17.06
C GLY A 189 -14.02 8.83 -18.20
N GLY A 190 -13.32 9.28 -19.22
CA GLY A 190 -12.64 8.42 -20.17
C GLY A 190 -11.15 8.40 -19.88
N GLY A 191 -10.44 7.37 -20.29
CA GLY A 191 -9.00 7.34 -20.10
C GLY A 191 -8.33 6.18 -20.85
N ALA A 192 -7.03 6.29 -20.99
CA ALA A 192 -6.18 5.21 -21.49
C ALA A 192 -5.04 5.00 -20.52
N ASN A 193 -4.70 3.73 -20.29
CA ASN A 193 -3.55 3.34 -19.46
C ASN A 193 -2.44 2.77 -20.33
N LEU A 194 -1.22 3.16 -20.02
CA LEU A 194 0.00 2.54 -20.53
C LEU A 194 0.60 1.74 -19.38
N ASN A 195 0.64 0.42 -19.52
CA ASN A 195 1.13 -0.49 -18.48
C ASN A 195 2.52 -1.03 -18.85
N TRP A 196 3.45 -1.09 -17.88
CA TRP A 196 4.78 -1.68 -18.01
C TRP A 196 4.97 -2.92 -17.16
N GLY A 197 3.89 -3.48 -16.63
CA GLY A 197 3.93 -4.69 -15.83
C GLY A 197 3.82 -4.44 -14.32
N THR A 198 3.94 -5.55 -13.62
CA THR A 198 3.72 -5.66 -12.19
C THR A 198 4.98 -6.25 -11.56
N GLN A 199 5.33 -5.76 -10.38
CA GLN A 199 6.55 -6.16 -9.70
C GLN A 199 6.28 -6.33 -8.20
N ILE A 200 7.12 -7.13 -7.55
CA ILE A 200 7.30 -7.08 -6.11
C ILE A 200 8.59 -6.30 -5.83
N ILE A 201 8.50 -5.37 -4.92
CA ILE A 201 9.65 -4.58 -4.49
C ILE A 201 9.90 -4.76 -3.00
N ALA A 202 11.18 -4.66 -2.63
CA ALA A 202 11.63 -4.62 -1.24
C ALA A 202 12.22 -3.26 -0.94
N ILE A 203 11.66 -2.58 0.06
CA ILE A 203 12.06 -1.24 0.47
C ILE A 203 12.74 -1.35 1.84
N ASP A 204 13.95 -0.84 1.96
CA ASP A 204 14.63 -0.69 3.25
C ASP A 204 13.88 0.34 4.11
N TYR A 205 13.38 -0.07 5.27
CA TYR A 205 12.52 0.77 6.10
C TYR A 205 13.22 2.00 6.69
N LYS A 206 14.55 1.96 6.84
CA LYS A 206 15.33 3.07 7.41
C LYS A 206 15.63 4.16 6.40
N THR A 207 15.80 3.78 5.14
CA THR A 207 16.28 4.69 4.08
C THR A 207 15.22 4.97 3.02
N GLY A 208 14.19 4.14 2.93
CA GLY A 208 13.19 4.21 1.86
C GLY A 208 13.72 3.80 0.49
N LYS A 209 14.94 3.24 0.42
CA LYS A 209 15.53 2.79 -0.84
C LYS A 209 15.01 1.43 -1.23
N ILE A 210 14.73 1.25 -2.52
CA ILE A 210 14.42 -0.06 -3.08
C ILE A 210 15.71 -0.86 -3.14
N VAL A 211 15.72 -2.02 -2.45
CA VAL A 211 16.86 -2.94 -2.38
C VAL A 211 16.84 -3.89 -3.57
N TRP A 212 15.66 -4.43 -3.89
CA TRP A 212 15.46 -5.26 -5.06
C TRP A 212 14.05 -5.06 -5.64
N ARG A 213 13.90 -5.43 -6.91
CA ARG A 213 12.66 -5.36 -7.68
C ARG A 213 12.63 -6.52 -8.66
N HIS A 214 11.56 -7.31 -8.65
CA HIS A 214 11.38 -8.44 -9.54
C HIS A 214 9.99 -8.44 -10.18
N GLU A 215 9.94 -8.67 -11.47
CA GLU A 215 8.70 -8.77 -12.23
C GLU A 215 7.92 -10.03 -11.84
N ILE A 216 6.60 -9.88 -11.82
CA ILE A 216 5.66 -10.99 -11.68
C ILE A 216 4.62 -10.94 -12.80
N SER A 217 4.04 -12.08 -13.11
CA SER A 217 2.90 -12.19 -14.02
C SER A 217 1.59 -12.01 -13.24
N GLY A 218 0.70 -11.20 -13.78
CA GLY A 218 -0.63 -11.00 -13.18
C GLY A 218 -0.65 -10.03 -11.99
N GLY A 219 -1.76 -10.02 -11.29
CA GLY A 219 -1.97 -9.20 -10.09
C GLY A 219 -1.47 -9.87 -8.82
N SER A 220 -1.28 -9.10 -7.76
CA SER A 220 -0.96 -9.62 -6.43
C SER A 220 -2.24 -9.92 -5.65
N SER A 221 -2.20 -10.99 -4.86
CA SER A 221 -3.23 -11.33 -3.87
C SER A 221 -2.82 -10.96 -2.43
N GLY A 222 -1.64 -10.37 -2.26
CA GLY A 222 -1.00 -10.06 -0.99
C GLY A 222 0.28 -10.86 -0.77
N LEU A 223 1.06 -10.44 0.21
CA LEU A 223 2.38 -10.96 0.52
C LEU A 223 2.44 -11.49 1.95
N LEU A 224 3.26 -12.52 2.18
CA LEU A 224 3.52 -13.05 3.52
C LEU A 224 5.01 -13.30 3.68
N SER A 225 5.66 -12.63 4.65
CA SER A 225 7.03 -12.94 5.08
C SER A 225 7.03 -13.83 6.32
N THR A 226 8.05 -14.66 6.45
CA THR A 226 8.23 -15.56 7.59
C THR A 226 9.58 -15.34 8.27
N ALA A 227 9.68 -15.72 9.56
CA ALA A 227 10.93 -15.70 10.29
C ALA A 227 12.00 -16.66 9.71
N GLY A 228 11.61 -17.63 8.88
CA GLY A 228 12.52 -18.47 8.13
C GLY A 228 13.13 -17.81 6.89
N GLY A 229 12.92 -16.50 6.68
CA GLY A 229 13.49 -15.76 5.55
C GLY A 229 12.80 -16.00 4.22
N LEU A 230 11.57 -16.50 4.23
CA LEU A 230 10.77 -16.70 3.01
C LEU A 230 9.77 -15.57 2.81
N LEU A 231 9.56 -15.22 1.55
CA LEU A 231 8.48 -14.35 1.09
C LEU A 231 7.55 -15.16 0.18
N PHE A 232 6.31 -15.35 0.60
CA PHE A 232 5.27 -16.00 -0.20
C PHE A 232 4.45 -14.99 -0.97
N LEU A 233 4.17 -15.32 -2.25
CA LEU A 233 3.46 -14.44 -3.18
C LEU A 233 2.76 -15.22 -4.30
N SER A 234 1.93 -14.50 -5.08
CA SER A 234 1.37 -14.99 -6.34
C SER A 234 2.24 -14.55 -7.51
N ASN A 235 2.52 -15.46 -8.44
CA ASN A 235 3.13 -15.14 -9.72
C ASN A 235 2.41 -15.94 -10.84
N GLY A 236 1.55 -15.24 -11.58
CA GLY A 236 0.69 -15.89 -12.57
C GLY A 236 -0.23 -16.93 -11.95
N GLN A 237 -0.05 -18.18 -12.36
CA GLN A 237 -0.81 -19.35 -11.89
C GLN A 237 -0.18 -20.02 -10.67
N ASN A 238 0.92 -19.47 -10.14
CA ASN A 238 1.69 -20.10 -9.08
C ASN A 238 1.52 -19.39 -7.75
N VAL A 239 1.58 -20.16 -6.66
CA VAL A 239 2.10 -19.70 -5.37
C VAL A 239 3.60 -19.93 -5.37
N GLU A 240 4.37 -18.95 -4.96
CA GLU A 240 5.83 -19.01 -4.93
C GLU A 240 6.37 -18.65 -3.55
N ALA A 241 7.53 -19.25 -3.23
CA ALA A 241 8.35 -18.83 -2.09
C ALA A 241 9.68 -18.28 -2.63
N TRP A 242 9.98 -17.05 -2.23
CA TRP A 242 11.22 -16.37 -2.58
C TRP A 242 12.10 -16.17 -1.34
N ASP A 243 13.40 -16.09 -1.54
CA ASP A 243 14.33 -15.60 -0.52
C ASP A 243 14.02 -14.13 -0.22
N ALA A 244 13.64 -13.81 0.99
CA ALA A 244 13.17 -12.49 1.37
C ALA A 244 14.26 -11.41 1.21
N ALA A 245 15.53 -11.75 1.43
CA ALA A 245 16.62 -10.79 1.34
C ALA A 245 16.97 -10.41 -0.10
N SER A 246 16.89 -11.34 -1.04
CA SER A 246 17.34 -11.16 -2.42
C SER A 246 16.22 -11.14 -3.47
N GLY A 247 15.03 -11.60 -3.12
CA GLY A 247 13.93 -11.81 -4.07
C GLY A 247 14.13 -13.02 -5.00
N LYS A 248 15.13 -13.88 -4.75
CA LYS A 248 15.36 -15.05 -5.57
C LYS A 248 14.26 -16.10 -5.35
N ALA A 249 13.62 -16.55 -6.44
CA ALA A 249 12.64 -17.63 -6.38
C ALA A 249 13.30 -18.94 -5.92
N LEU A 250 12.70 -19.60 -4.94
CA LEU A 250 13.19 -20.84 -4.33
C LEU A 250 12.28 -22.04 -4.61
N TRP A 251 10.97 -21.80 -4.62
CA TRP A 251 9.96 -22.84 -4.78
C TRP A 251 8.69 -22.28 -5.41
N TYR A 252 7.95 -23.13 -6.08
CA TYR A 252 6.61 -22.81 -6.60
C TYR A 252 5.70 -24.03 -6.64
N SER A 253 4.38 -23.77 -6.63
CA SER A 253 3.34 -24.74 -6.93
C SER A 253 2.25 -24.10 -7.77
N GLN A 254 1.83 -24.78 -8.84
CA GLN A 254 0.76 -24.29 -9.70
C GLN A 254 -0.60 -24.66 -9.11
N ILE A 255 -1.32 -23.65 -8.63
CA ILE A 255 -2.64 -23.80 -8.00
C ILE A 255 -3.72 -22.95 -8.66
N GLY A 256 -3.44 -22.35 -9.82
CA GLY A 256 -4.34 -21.43 -10.51
C GLY A 256 -4.21 -19.97 -10.08
N GLY A 257 -3.09 -19.58 -9.43
CA GLY A 257 -2.87 -18.27 -8.82
C GLY A 257 -3.57 -18.12 -7.47
N LEU A 258 -3.06 -17.23 -6.63
CA LEU A 258 -3.67 -16.94 -5.33
C LEU A 258 -4.92 -16.05 -5.49
N SER A 259 -5.99 -16.39 -4.81
CA SER A 259 -7.22 -15.58 -4.72
C SER A 259 -7.34 -14.80 -3.41
N SER A 260 -6.45 -15.06 -2.43
CA SER A 260 -6.29 -14.32 -1.18
C SER A 260 -4.83 -14.34 -0.75
N PRO A 261 -4.41 -13.47 0.19
CA PRO A 261 -3.09 -13.58 0.80
C PRO A 261 -2.85 -14.98 1.36
N PRO A 262 -1.63 -15.53 1.21
CA PRO A 262 -1.30 -16.79 1.89
C PRO A 262 -1.13 -16.56 3.40
N GLU A 263 -1.35 -17.62 4.17
CA GLU A 263 -1.18 -17.60 5.62
C GLU A 263 -0.31 -18.76 6.08
N THR A 264 0.37 -18.64 7.23
CA THR A 264 1.09 -19.73 7.86
C THR A 264 0.64 -19.93 9.29
N PHE A 265 0.65 -21.20 9.72
CA PHE A 265 0.37 -21.58 11.08
C PHE A 265 1.15 -22.86 11.46
N THR A 266 1.26 -23.12 12.76
CA THR A 266 1.89 -24.35 13.26
C THR A 266 0.80 -25.30 13.74
N LEU A 267 0.84 -26.55 13.26
CA LEU A 267 -0.01 -27.65 13.71
C LEU A 267 0.88 -28.88 13.96
N ASP A 268 0.76 -29.48 15.12
CA ASP A 268 1.54 -30.64 15.56
C ASP A 268 3.07 -30.46 15.40
N GLY A 269 3.56 -29.24 15.70
CA GLY A 269 4.96 -28.87 15.60
C GLY A 269 5.49 -28.65 14.17
N LYS A 270 4.66 -28.76 13.16
CA LYS A 270 5.00 -28.52 11.75
C LYS A 270 4.41 -27.21 11.27
N GLN A 271 5.18 -26.46 10.49
CA GLN A 271 4.69 -25.27 9.83
C GLN A 271 3.88 -25.66 8.58
N HIS A 272 2.72 -25.03 8.44
CA HIS A 272 1.83 -25.19 7.31
C HIS A 272 1.69 -23.85 6.59
N LEU A 273 1.66 -23.91 5.26
CA LEU A 273 1.27 -22.79 4.40
C LEU A 273 -0.14 -23.04 3.86
N LEU A 274 -1.03 -22.11 4.09
CA LEU A 274 -2.39 -22.13 3.57
C LEU A 274 -2.49 -21.16 2.39
N ALA A 275 -3.00 -21.63 1.28
CA ALA A 275 -3.15 -20.86 0.06
C ALA A 275 -4.48 -21.19 -0.64
N THR A 276 -5.13 -20.18 -1.21
CA THR A 276 -6.37 -20.34 -1.99
C THR A 276 -6.12 -20.07 -3.46
N GLY A 277 -6.56 -20.96 -4.33
CA GLY A 277 -6.40 -20.81 -5.77
C GLY A 277 -7.37 -21.68 -6.54
N ALA A 278 -7.81 -21.24 -7.72
CA ALA A 278 -8.74 -21.94 -8.60
C ALA A 278 -9.99 -22.50 -7.88
N GLY A 279 -10.51 -21.80 -6.87
CA GLY A 279 -11.68 -22.22 -6.11
C GLY A 279 -11.43 -23.32 -5.08
N ALA A 280 -10.18 -23.63 -4.78
CA ALA A 280 -9.76 -24.64 -3.79
C ALA A 280 -8.87 -24.04 -2.70
N LEU A 281 -8.82 -24.73 -1.58
CA LEU A 281 -7.91 -24.44 -0.46
C LEU A 281 -6.79 -25.48 -0.47
N TYR A 282 -5.56 -25.01 -0.53
CA TYR A 282 -4.36 -25.84 -0.53
C TYR A 282 -3.61 -25.67 0.77
N MET A 283 -3.15 -26.77 1.32
CA MET A 283 -2.30 -26.79 2.51
C MET A 283 -0.98 -27.48 2.17
N PHE A 284 0.10 -26.74 2.29
CA PHE A 284 1.46 -27.26 2.13
C PHE A 284 2.11 -27.44 3.50
N VAL A 285 2.87 -28.50 3.67
CA VAL A 285 3.55 -28.83 4.92
C VAL A 285 5.04 -28.94 4.66
N LEU A 286 5.83 -28.27 5.50
CA LEU A 286 7.27 -28.47 5.52
C LEU A 286 7.59 -29.84 6.14
N ASN A 287 8.32 -30.66 5.42
CA ASN A 287 8.78 -31.99 5.87
C ASN A 287 10.12 -31.90 6.59
#